data_bab25de546f8f9110723c5a72a5e7a14
#
_entry.id   bab25de546f8f9110723c5a72a5e7a14
#
_cell.length_a   1.000
_cell.length_b   1.000
_cell.length_c   1.000
_cell.angle_alpha   90.00
_cell.angle_beta   90.00
_cell.angle_gamma   90.00
#
_symmetry.space_group_name_H-M   'P 1'
#
loop_
_entity.id
_entity.type
_entity.pdbx_description
1 polymer ?
#
loop_
_entity_poly.entity_id
_entity_poly.type
_entity_poly.pdbx_seq_one_letter_code
_entity_poly.pdbx_strand_id
1 'polypeptide(L)'
;MKTNFSQVADEKANMKTFMRLLYLLKPQLPLMLLGALLSVITILANISLLAVSGWFITLMAIGGATGITVNYFTPAAIIRFLAIVRTAGRYAERMLTHRATFNALASLRHYFYQQLEPLLPYYQMDLRSGDLLARLQQDIENLDNFYLRVLLPIIVALISVPIVCYTLATFSTEIAWLMLAALLIVAFIFPVISYVASLKDARKTSQLESHLTEELVNGMSAIKTLLVYQVSTRFQRSIANITQEYYGVRYRLMRINARLSAITFLLIHLSALACLLILLPYLTSGEIDSKSLVAAILLILVSFETVNSMPLALQLLPQSLASAVRLFAIIDKPKPANNGDQIAQQGDIYFDNLTFCYPEQKSASLTDINLSIKAGEKVAIIGASGAGKSTLINLLMGFWPTGLALPSSKGKITLADTDLSLIESTSLRQEIALMSQQGHIFDASIEDNLRLAKHDATLEEMRYACQSVNLLDFIDKLPDGLQTWLGSTGIGLSGGQIQRLQIAQLLLRSASVLILDEPTKGLDRINEQAVMENILAHVDQHNQSLLVITHKPLMLEKMDKIIVMEQGRIIAQGNHKELASNNQYYQTLLNYF
;
A
#
# COMPACT_ATOMS: atom_id res chain seq x y z
N MET A 1 -19.47 28.95 -15.21
CA MET A 1 -20.11 27.65 -15.62
C MET A 1 -19.15 26.45 -15.64
N LYS A 2 -17.86 26.59 -15.98
CA LYS A 2 -16.88 25.49 -15.93
C LYS A 2 -16.54 24.98 -14.52
N THR A 3 -16.67 25.80 -13.48
CA THR A 3 -16.41 25.43 -12.08
C THR A 3 -17.45 24.48 -11.47
N ASN A 4 -18.71 24.54 -11.91
CA ASN A 4 -19.76 23.65 -11.37
C ASN A 4 -19.68 22.22 -11.93
N PHE A 5 -19.23 22.03 -13.18
CA PHE A 5 -19.12 20.69 -13.77
C PHE A 5 -17.99 19.87 -13.16
N SER A 6 -16.86 20.49 -12.83
CA SER A 6 -15.74 19.80 -12.17
C SER A 6 -16.07 19.41 -10.73
N GLN A 7 -16.82 20.24 -10.00
CA GLN A 7 -17.26 19.92 -8.64
C GLN A 7 -18.28 18.77 -8.60
N VAL A 8 -19.23 18.73 -9.52
CA VAL A 8 -20.23 17.63 -9.61
C VAL A 8 -19.58 16.31 -10.04
N ALA A 9 -18.58 16.36 -10.91
CA ALA A 9 -17.80 15.18 -11.30
C ALA A 9 -16.96 14.65 -10.12
N ASP A 10 -16.33 15.54 -9.35
CA ASP A 10 -15.57 15.22 -8.13
C ASP A 10 -16.48 14.61 -7.04
N GLU A 11 -17.70 15.14 -6.86
CA GLU A 11 -18.66 14.59 -5.88
C GLU A 11 -19.14 13.18 -6.26
N LYS A 12 -19.44 12.92 -7.53
CA LYS A 12 -19.81 11.59 -8.01
C LYS A 12 -18.66 10.59 -7.87
N ALA A 13 -17.43 11.01 -8.15
CA ALA A 13 -16.24 10.20 -7.95
C ALA A 13 -16.01 9.87 -6.47
N ASN A 14 -16.22 10.84 -5.58
CA ASN A 14 -16.10 10.66 -4.14
C ASN A 14 -17.18 9.70 -3.59
N MET A 15 -18.42 9.79 -4.08
CA MET A 15 -19.49 8.87 -3.67
C MET A 15 -19.21 7.44 -4.14
N LYS A 16 -18.73 7.25 -5.38
CA LYS A 16 -18.33 5.92 -5.87
C LYS A 16 -17.19 5.33 -5.04
N THR A 17 -16.20 6.15 -4.71
CA THR A 17 -15.06 5.78 -3.86
C THR A 17 -15.52 5.40 -2.45
N PHE A 18 -16.43 6.19 -1.86
CA PHE A 18 -17.02 5.91 -0.55
C PHE A 18 -17.74 4.56 -0.52
N MET A 19 -18.59 4.28 -1.53
CA MET A 19 -19.30 3.00 -1.63
C MET A 19 -18.36 1.82 -1.84
N ARG A 20 -17.30 2.00 -2.63
CA ARG A 20 -16.28 0.97 -2.84
C ARG A 20 -15.51 0.66 -1.56
N LEU A 21 -15.17 1.67 -0.76
CA LEU A 21 -14.56 1.47 0.57
C LEU A 21 -15.48 0.67 1.49
N LEU A 22 -16.77 1.02 1.55
CA LEU A 22 -17.75 0.27 2.35
C LEU A 22 -17.84 -1.19 1.91
N TYR A 23 -17.82 -1.45 0.61
CA TYR A 23 -17.84 -2.81 0.09
C TYR A 23 -16.60 -3.61 0.50
N LEU A 24 -15.41 -3.01 0.46
CA LEU A 24 -14.17 -3.66 0.89
C LEU A 24 -14.14 -3.95 2.39
N LEU A 25 -14.87 -3.17 3.20
CA LEU A 25 -15.02 -3.40 4.65
C LEU A 25 -16.06 -4.48 5.00
N LYS A 26 -16.86 -4.96 4.03
CA LYS A 26 -17.93 -5.95 4.24
C LYS A 26 -17.52 -7.18 5.05
N PRO A 27 -16.33 -7.80 4.87
CA PRO A 27 -15.92 -8.96 5.66
C PRO A 27 -15.79 -8.68 7.16
N GLN A 28 -15.50 -7.42 7.55
CA GLN A 28 -15.33 -7.00 8.95
C GLN A 28 -16.61 -6.39 9.54
N LEU A 29 -17.68 -6.29 8.76
CA LEU A 29 -18.94 -5.65 9.15
C LEU A 29 -19.53 -6.19 10.47
N PRO A 30 -19.54 -7.51 10.76
CA PRO A 30 -20.07 -8.01 12.03
C PRO A 30 -19.32 -7.48 13.26
N LEU A 31 -17.98 -7.45 13.19
CA LEU A 31 -17.14 -6.90 14.26
C LEU A 31 -17.34 -5.38 14.40
N MET A 32 -17.48 -4.67 13.28
CA MET A 32 -17.73 -3.23 13.25
C MET A 32 -19.07 -2.87 13.87
N LEU A 33 -20.13 -3.62 13.56
CA LEU A 33 -21.46 -3.42 14.12
C LEU A 33 -21.50 -3.75 15.62
N LEU A 34 -20.81 -4.82 16.04
CA LEU A 34 -20.70 -5.16 17.47
C LEU A 34 -19.96 -4.06 18.24
N GLY A 35 -18.87 -3.53 17.67
CA GLY A 35 -18.14 -2.39 18.23
C GLY A 35 -19.00 -1.13 18.35
N ALA A 36 -19.80 -0.83 17.31
CA ALA A 36 -20.74 0.29 17.31
C ALA A 36 -21.85 0.11 18.37
N LEU A 37 -22.40 -1.09 18.49
CA LEU A 37 -23.41 -1.40 19.52
C LEU A 37 -22.83 -1.20 20.93
N LEU A 38 -21.63 -1.69 21.18
CA LEU A 38 -20.95 -1.49 22.47
C LEU A 38 -20.67 -0.02 22.74
N SER A 39 -20.29 0.75 21.72
CA SER A 39 -20.09 2.20 21.84
C SER A 39 -21.38 2.90 22.25
N VAL A 40 -22.52 2.56 21.63
CA VAL A 40 -23.84 3.08 21.99
C VAL A 40 -24.19 2.72 23.44
N ILE A 41 -24.03 1.45 23.84
CA ILE A 41 -24.32 0.98 25.21
C ILE A 41 -23.44 1.74 26.21
N THR A 42 -22.16 1.90 25.92
CA THR A 42 -21.20 2.59 26.79
C THR A 42 -21.55 4.07 26.99
N ILE A 43 -21.92 4.77 25.89
CA ILE A 43 -22.33 6.18 25.96
C ILE A 43 -23.64 6.32 26.73
N LEU A 44 -24.64 5.51 26.45
CA LEU A 44 -25.91 5.53 27.18
C LEU A 44 -25.73 5.19 28.66
N ALA A 45 -24.88 4.23 28.99
CA ALA A 45 -24.53 3.92 30.38
C ALA A 45 -23.85 5.11 31.08
N ASN A 46 -22.97 5.87 30.39
CA ASN A 46 -22.35 7.07 30.92
C ASN A 46 -23.36 8.18 31.18
N ILE A 47 -24.27 8.42 30.24
CA ILE A 47 -25.35 9.41 30.35
C ILE A 47 -26.28 9.03 31.52
N SER A 48 -26.72 7.78 31.58
CA SER A 48 -27.60 7.27 32.64
C SER A 48 -26.91 7.32 34.00
N LEU A 49 -25.62 6.98 34.07
CA LEU A 49 -24.84 7.03 35.32
C LEU A 49 -24.86 8.42 35.95
N LEU A 50 -24.61 9.47 35.15
CA LEU A 50 -24.60 10.86 35.65
C LEU A 50 -25.99 11.36 36.00
N ALA A 51 -27.00 11.05 35.22
CA ALA A 51 -28.38 11.40 35.51
C ALA A 51 -28.87 10.76 36.82
N VAL A 52 -28.65 9.45 36.99
CA VAL A 52 -29.04 8.71 38.23
C VAL A 52 -28.21 9.20 39.43
N SER A 53 -26.93 9.50 39.23
CA SER A 53 -26.08 10.05 40.31
C SER A 53 -26.58 11.41 40.80
N GLY A 54 -26.93 12.31 39.87
CA GLY A 54 -27.51 13.62 40.21
C GLY A 54 -28.86 13.49 40.92
N TRP A 55 -29.73 12.62 40.43
CA TRP A 55 -31.00 12.32 41.07
C TRP A 55 -30.78 11.77 42.52
N PHE A 56 -29.86 10.84 42.67
CA PHE A 56 -29.58 10.22 43.99
C PHE A 56 -28.95 11.19 44.98
N ILE A 57 -27.98 12.01 44.58
CA ILE A 57 -27.36 13.02 45.45
C ILE A 57 -28.40 14.01 45.96
N THR A 58 -29.30 14.47 45.08
CA THR A 58 -30.38 15.39 45.44
C THR A 58 -31.39 14.72 46.34
N LEU A 59 -31.75 13.45 46.11
CA LEU A 59 -32.61 12.66 46.96
C LEU A 59 -32.02 12.53 48.37
N MET A 60 -30.74 12.26 48.50
CA MET A 60 -30.05 12.17 49.81
C MET A 60 -29.99 13.51 50.55
N ALA A 61 -29.76 14.62 49.79
CA ALA A 61 -29.75 15.96 50.35
C ALA A 61 -31.12 16.35 50.92
N ILE A 62 -32.21 16.06 50.21
CA ILE A 62 -33.58 16.32 50.66
C ILE A 62 -33.92 15.45 51.87
N GLY A 63 -33.60 14.13 51.83
CA GLY A 63 -33.82 13.22 52.96
C GLY A 63 -33.12 13.67 54.21
N GLY A 64 -31.85 14.13 54.10
CA GLY A 64 -31.09 14.67 55.22
C GLY A 64 -31.70 15.95 55.79
N ALA A 65 -32.21 16.86 54.95
CA ALA A 65 -32.83 18.10 55.36
C ALA A 65 -34.21 17.90 56.01
N THR A 66 -34.97 16.89 55.57
CA THR A 66 -36.36 16.63 56.01
C THR A 66 -36.46 15.54 57.09
N GLY A 67 -35.34 14.85 57.42
CA GLY A 67 -35.33 13.74 58.36
C GLY A 67 -36.03 12.45 57.86
N ILE A 68 -36.32 12.37 56.54
CA ILE A 68 -37.00 11.20 55.94
C ILE A 68 -35.98 10.12 55.63
N THR A 69 -36.28 8.88 56.02
CA THR A 69 -35.44 7.73 55.66
C THR A 69 -35.51 7.44 54.17
N VAL A 70 -34.35 7.42 53.52
CA VAL A 70 -34.23 7.20 52.06
C VAL A 70 -33.62 5.81 51.81
N ASN A 71 -34.21 5.08 50.86
CA ASN A 71 -33.58 3.85 50.35
C ASN A 71 -32.36 4.19 49.50
N TYR A 72 -31.17 3.96 50.04
CA TYR A 72 -29.91 4.20 49.34
C TYR A 72 -29.33 2.98 48.61
N PHE A 73 -29.84 1.76 48.94
CA PHE A 73 -29.29 0.51 48.37
C PHE A 73 -29.56 0.39 46.87
N THR A 74 -30.80 0.59 46.45
CA THR A 74 -31.20 0.43 45.02
C THR A 74 -30.49 1.42 44.12
N PRO A 75 -30.48 2.75 44.36
CA PRO A 75 -29.74 3.70 43.54
C PRO A 75 -28.22 3.43 43.52
N ALA A 76 -27.63 3.09 44.69
CA ALA A 76 -26.21 2.77 44.77
C ALA A 76 -25.87 1.53 43.94
N ALA A 77 -26.73 0.50 43.93
CA ALA A 77 -26.56 -0.69 43.09
C ALA A 77 -26.63 -0.34 41.57
N ILE A 78 -27.59 0.49 41.16
CA ILE A 78 -27.72 0.95 39.78
C ILE A 78 -26.48 1.75 39.35
N ILE A 79 -26.03 2.68 40.18
CA ILE A 79 -24.82 3.48 39.91
C ILE A 79 -23.59 2.58 39.75
N ARG A 80 -23.40 1.59 40.64
CA ARG A 80 -22.30 0.61 40.53
C ARG A 80 -22.40 -0.20 39.24
N PHE A 81 -23.58 -0.70 38.90
CA PHE A 81 -23.81 -1.45 37.67
C PHE A 81 -23.47 -0.63 36.44
N LEU A 82 -24.00 0.60 36.34
CA LEU A 82 -23.72 1.52 35.23
C LEU A 82 -22.25 1.89 35.13
N ALA A 83 -21.56 2.08 36.27
CA ALA A 83 -20.12 2.34 36.30
C ALA A 83 -19.30 1.16 35.76
N ILE A 84 -19.69 -0.07 36.10
CA ILE A 84 -19.08 -1.30 35.59
C ILE A 84 -19.32 -1.40 34.08
N VAL A 85 -20.59 -1.24 33.64
CA VAL A 85 -20.95 -1.29 32.21
C VAL A 85 -20.19 -0.24 31.41
N ARG A 86 -20.09 1.00 31.91
CA ARG A 86 -19.30 2.06 31.28
C ARG A 86 -17.84 1.68 31.14
N THR A 87 -17.23 1.17 32.17
CA THR A 87 -15.78 0.90 32.19
C THR A 87 -15.44 -0.35 31.39
N ALA A 88 -16.14 -1.45 31.64
CA ALA A 88 -15.96 -2.71 30.92
C ALA A 88 -16.38 -2.57 29.43
N GLY A 89 -17.50 -1.87 29.19
CA GLY A 89 -17.99 -1.57 27.84
C GLY A 89 -17.01 -0.75 27.02
N ARG A 90 -16.41 0.30 27.61
CA ARG A 90 -15.38 1.12 26.94
C ARG A 90 -14.13 0.31 26.62
N TYR A 91 -13.71 -0.58 27.49
CA TYR A 91 -12.59 -1.49 27.22
C TYR A 91 -12.91 -2.46 26.08
N ALA A 92 -14.07 -3.12 26.16
CA ALA A 92 -14.51 -4.07 25.15
C ALA A 92 -14.75 -3.38 23.79
N GLU A 93 -15.35 -2.20 23.78
CA GLU A 93 -15.55 -1.38 22.58
C GLU A 93 -14.22 -1.06 21.90
N ARG A 94 -13.24 -0.54 22.65
CA ARG A 94 -11.91 -0.23 22.11
C ARG A 94 -11.23 -1.48 21.56
N MET A 95 -11.25 -2.58 22.29
CA MET A 95 -10.64 -3.84 21.86
C MET A 95 -11.24 -4.34 20.55
N LEU A 96 -12.57 -4.33 20.42
CA LEU A 96 -13.27 -4.82 19.23
C LEU A 96 -13.16 -3.87 18.05
N THR A 97 -13.28 -2.56 18.27
CA THR A 97 -13.14 -1.57 17.19
C THR A 97 -11.72 -1.56 16.63
N HIS A 98 -10.70 -1.59 17.47
CA HIS A 98 -9.31 -1.69 17.01
C HIS A 98 -9.03 -3.02 16.29
N ARG A 99 -9.52 -4.16 16.82
CA ARG A 99 -9.41 -5.45 16.14
C ARG A 99 -10.06 -5.42 14.74
N ALA A 100 -11.26 -4.87 14.65
CA ALA A 100 -11.96 -4.72 13.37
C ALA A 100 -11.17 -3.86 12.39
N THR A 101 -10.59 -2.76 12.87
CA THR A 101 -9.78 -1.86 12.07
C THR A 101 -8.49 -2.49 11.57
N PHE A 102 -7.72 -3.15 12.45
CA PHE A 102 -6.48 -3.81 12.04
C PHE A 102 -6.74 -4.95 11.05
N ASN A 103 -7.81 -5.73 11.25
CA ASN A 103 -8.20 -6.74 10.28
C ASN A 103 -8.60 -6.11 8.94
N ALA A 104 -9.33 -4.99 8.96
CA ALA A 104 -9.69 -4.26 7.76
C ALA A 104 -8.47 -3.73 7.01
N LEU A 105 -7.50 -3.12 7.73
CA LEU A 105 -6.25 -2.64 7.15
C LEU A 105 -5.41 -3.78 6.55
N ALA A 106 -5.30 -4.91 7.25
CA ALA A 106 -4.60 -6.09 6.73
C ALA A 106 -5.27 -6.62 5.44
N SER A 107 -6.61 -6.71 5.43
CA SER A 107 -7.37 -7.12 4.25
C SER A 107 -7.21 -6.12 3.09
N LEU A 108 -7.20 -4.81 3.37
CA LEU A 108 -6.98 -3.77 2.37
C LEU A 108 -5.56 -3.84 1.80
N ARG A 109 -4.52 -3.98 2.66
CA ARG A 109 -3.14 -4.14 2.20
C ARG A 109 -3.00 -5.36 1.28
N HIS A 110 -3.56 -6.49 1.67
CA HIS A 110 -3.55 -7.70 0.86
C HIS A 110 -4.26 -7.48 -0.49
N TYR A 111 -5.45 -6.89 -0.48
CA TYR A 111 -6.21 -6.57 -1.68
C TYR A 111 -5.43 -5.65 -2.63
N PHE A 112 -4.85 -4.55 -2.10
CA PHE A 112 -4.07 -3.63 -2.92
C PHE A 112 -2.81 -4.29 -3.48
N TYR A 113 -2.12 -5.12 -2.69
CA TYR A 113 -0.95 -5.86 -3.17
C TYR A 113 -1.31 -6.82 -4.31
N GLN A 114 -2.37 -7.61 -4.16
CA GLN A 114 -2.84 -8.53 -5.21
C GLN A 114 -3.24 -7.82 -6.51
N GLN A 115 -3.81 -6.61 -6.41
CA GLN A 115 -4.16 -5.84 -7.59
C GLN A 115 -2.96 -5.14 -8.22
N LEU A 116 -1.95 -4.78 -7.41
CA LEU A 116 -0.75 -4.08 -7.84
C LEU A 116 0.26 -5.01 -8.52
N GLU A 117 0.42 -6.21 -8.00
CA GLU A 117 1.42 -7.19 -8.46
C GLU A 117 1.40 -7.39 -10.00
N PRO A 118 0.26 -7.64 -10.65
CA PRO A 118 0.23 -7.83 -12.11
C PRO A 118 0.47 -6.54 -12.90
N LEU A 119 0.40 -5.37 -12.25
CA LEU A 119 0.62 -4.07 -12.90
C LEU A 119 2.07 -3.62 -12.87
N LEU A 120 2.85 -4.07 -11.87
CA LEU A 120 4.20 -3.56 -11.63
C LEU A 120 5.16 -3.74 -12.81
N PRO A 121 5.25 -4.91 -13.48
CA PRO A 121 6.15 -5.04 -14.63
C PRO A 121 5.86 -4.02 -15.74
N TYR A 122 4.58 -3.73 -15.97
CA TYR A 122 4.12 -2.85 -17.04
C TYR A 122 4.24 -1.35 -16.71
N TYR A 123 3.93 -0.96 -15.45
CA TYR A 123 3.89 0.45 -15.02
C TYR A 123 5.11 0.86 -14.16
N GLN A 124 6.16 0.05 -14.12
CA GLN A 124 7.34 0.32 -13.29
C GLN A 124 8.01 1.67 -13.60
N MET A 125 7.97 2.11 -14.86
CA MET A 125 8.53 3.40 -15.28
C MET A 125 7.73 4.59 -14.76
N ASP A 126 6.40 4.47 -14.61
CA ASP A 126 5.51 5.53 -14.11
C ASP A 126 5.52 5.66 -12.60
N LEU A 127 5.87 4.59 -11.87
CA LEU A 127 5.75 4.52 -10.43
C LEU A 127 7.15 4.61 -9.79
N ARG A 128 7.49 5.80 -9.29
CA ARG A 128 8.71 5.94 -8.47
C ARG A 128 8.56 5.09 -7.20
N SER A 129 9.58 4.31 -6.88
CA SER A 129 9.55 3.38 -5.73
C SER A 129 9.19 4.07 -4.41
N GLY A 130 9.67 5.30 -4.19
CA GLY A 130 9.35 6.09 -3.00
C GLY A 130 7.89 6.53 -2.93
N ASP A 131 7.28 6.95 -4.06
CA ASP A 131 5.87 7.35 -4.13
C ASP A 131 4.94 6.14 -3.93
N LEU A 132 5.30 5.00 -4.52
CA LEU A 132 4.54 3.76 -4.34
C LEU A 132 4.55 3.29 -2.89
N LEU A 133 5.72 3.29 -2.25
CA LEU A 133 5.87 2.92 -0.84
C LEU A 133 5.09 3.87 0.07
N ALA A 134 5.19 5.19 -0.16
CA ALA A 134 4.45 6.19 0.59
C ALA A 134 2.93 5.99 0.44
N ARG A 135 2.44 5.70 -0.76
CA ARG A 135 1.00 5.43 -1.01
C ARG A 135 0.53 4.17 -0.30
N LEU A 136 1.28 3.07 -0.40
CA LEU A 136 0.90 1.81 0.25
C LEU A 136 0.93 1.92 1.78
N GLN A 137 1.88 2.65 2.34
CA GLN A 137 1.96 2.84 3.78
C GLN A 137 0.96 3.89 4.27
N GLN A 138 1.09 5.10 3.81
CA GLN A 138 0.42 6.26 4.38
C GLN A 138 -1.03 6.40 3.93
N ASP A 139 -1.34 6.13 2.65
CA ASP A 139 -2.72 6.21 2.18
C ASP A 139 -3.58 5.11 2.77
N ILE A 140 -3.05 3.89 2.97
CA ILE A 140 -3.79 2.82 3.65
C ILE A 140 -3.96 3.15 5.15
N GLU A 141 -2.95 3.72 5.82
CA GLU A 141 -3.08 4.17 7.22
C GLU A 141 -4.12 5.28 7.37
N ASN A 142 -4.24 6.18 6.41
CA ASN A 142 -5.29 7.20 6.42
C ASN A 142 -6.71 6.60 6.32
N LEU A 143 -6.87 5.39 5.81
CA LEU A 143 -8.15 4.68 5.78
C LEU A 143 -8.55 4.11 7.14
N ASP A 144 -7.62 3.99 8.12
CA ASP A 144 -7.93 3.69 9.52
C ASP A 144 -8.93 4.69 10.11
N ASN A 145 -8.72 5.97 9.82
CA ASN A 145 -9.60 7.04 10.27
C ASN A 145 -11.03 6.91 9.73
N PHE A 146 -11.22 6.26 8.57
CA PHE A 146 -12.53 6.15 7.92
C PHE A 146 -13.54 5.39 8.78
N TYR A 147 -13.16 4.25 9.37
CA TYR A 147 -14.08 3.53 10.26
C TYR A 147 -14.15 4.16 11.65
N LEU A 148 -13.01 4.30 12.34
CA LEU A 148 -13.01 4.70 13.75
C LEU A 148 -13.44 6.14 13.97
N ARG A 149 -13.05 7.04 13.08
CA ARG A 149 -13.24 8.48 13.29
C ARG A 149 -14.31 9.10 12.41
N VAL A 150 -14.80 8.38 11.37
CA VAL A 150 -15.88 8.87 10.51
C VAL A 150 -17.13 8.02 10.67
N LEU A 151 -17.10 6.73 10.36
CA LEU A 151 -18.31 5.89 10.37
C LEU A 151 -18.85 5.64 11.76
N LEU A 152 -18.00 5.27 12.73
CA LEU A 152 -18.43 4.94 14.08
C LEU A 152 -19.15 6.11 14.79
N PRO A 153 -18.63 7.35 14.80
CA PRO A 153 -19.35 8.48 15.40
C PRO A 153 -20.70 8.75 14.75
N ILE A 154 -20.82 8.60 13.42
CA ILE A 154 -22.08 8.79 12.70
C ILE A 154 -23.12 7.75 13.16
N ILE A 155 -22.75 6.48 13.22
CA ILE A 155 -23.64 5.39 13.66
C ILE A 155 -24.06 5.61 15.11
N VAL A 156 -23.12 5.96 15.99
CA VAL A 156 -23.40 6.21 17.40
C VAL A 156 -24.34 7.40 17.58
N ALA A 157 -24.11 8.52 16.91
CA ALA A 157 -24.97 9.68 16.97
C ALA A 157 -26.40 9.37 16.46
N LEU A 158 -26.51 8.65 15.35
CA LEU A 158 -27.79 8.28 14.73
C LEU A 158 -28.68 7.45 15.68
N ILE A 159 -28.08 6.60 16.51
CA ILE A 159 -28.82 5.73 17.44
C ILE A 159 -29.02 6.44 18.80
N SER A 160 -27.97 7.10 19.32
CA SER A 160 -28.01 7.65 20.68
C SER A 160 -28.82 8.94 20.78
N VAL A 161 -28.80 9.82 19.77
CA VAL A 161 -29.54 11.10 19.81
C VAL A 161 -31.06 10.89 19.97
N PRO A 162 -31.74 10.03 19.20
CA PRO A 162 -33.18 9.76 19.40
C PRO A 162 -33.49 9.23 20.81
N ILE A 163 -32.64 8.34 21.35
CA ILE A 163 -32.84 7.77 22.69
C ILE A 163 -32.73 8.85 23.76
N VAL A 164 -31.73 9.72 23.64
CA VAL A 164 -31.55 10.87 24.56
C VAL A 164 -32.74 11.83 24.50
N CYS A 165 -33.17 12.19 23.29
CA CYS A 165 -34.33 13.08 23.11
C CYS A 165 -35.63 12.46 23.65
N TYR A 166 -35.83 11.16 23.46
CA TYR A 166 -36.96 10.44 24.04
C TYR A 166 -36.93 10.45 25.58
N THR A 167 -35.75 10.21 26.18
CA THR A 167 -35.64 10.28 27.64
C THR A 167 -35.87 11.69 28.18
N LEU A 168 -35.43 12.74 27.50
CA LEU A 168 -35.69 14.13 27.88
C LEU A 168 -37.18 14.51 27.72
N ALA A 169 -37.87 13.94 26.73
CA ALA A 169 -39.30 14.17 26.54
C ALA A 169 -40.16 13.66 27.73
N THR A 170 -39.65 12.71 28.53
CA THR A 170 -40.33 12.26 29.76
C THR A 170 -40.28 13.31 30.89
N PHE A 171 -39.38 14.30 30.81
CA PHE A 171 -39.31 15.43 31.76
C PHE A 171 -40.11 16.63 31.24
N SER A 172 -39.86 17.05 29.98
CA SER A 172 -40.61 18.10 29.30
C SER A 172 -40.42 18.00 27.79
N THR A 173 -41.49 18.14 27.03
CA THR A 173 -41.44 18.17 25.56
C THR A 173 -40.68 19.39 25.02
N GLU A 174 -40.73 20.52 25.71
CA GLU A 174 -40.00 21.75 25.33
C GLU A 174 -38.49 21.55 25.38
N ILE A 175 -38.00 20.87 26.46
CA ILE A 175 -36.59 20.54 26.62
C ILE A 175 -36.16 19.53 25.57
N ALA A 176 -36.97 18.54 25.26
CA ALA A 176 -36.66 17.56 24.23
C ALA A 176 -36.44 18.24 22.86
N TRP A 177 -37.31 19.18 22.47
CA TRP A 177 -37.16 19.94 21.22
C TRP A 177 -35.94 20.88 21.24
N LEU A 178 -35.68 21.57 22.36
CA LEU A 178 -34.47 22.39 22.52
C LEU A 178 -33.20 21.56 22.36
N MET A 179 -33.17 20.41 23.01
CA MET A 179 -32.00 19.50 22.94
C MET A 179 -31.86 18.87 21.57
N LEU A 180 -32.95 18.45 20.91
CA LEU A 180 -32.89 17.97 19.55
C LEU A 180 -32.27 19.01 18.62
N ALA A 181 -32.72 20.29 18.71
CA ALA A 181 -32.16 21.39 17.92
C ALA A 181 -30.67 21.59 18.21
N ALA A 182 -30.26 21.61 19.49
CA ALA A 182 -28.86 21.79 19.89
C ALA A 182 -27.97 20.64 19.44
N LEU A 183 -28.41 19.36 19.58
CA LEU A 183 -27.69 18.18 19.14
C LEU A 183 -27.60 18.15 17.61
N LEU A 184 -28.66 18.53 16.87
CA LEU A 184 -28.64 18.60 15.41
C LEU A 184 -27.67 19.69 14.90
N ILE A 185 -27.54 20.82 15.60
CA ILE A 185 -26.53 21.84 15.27
C ILE A 185 -25.15 21.23 15.33
N VAL A 186 -24.82 20.52 16.40
CA VAL A 186 -23.50 19.89 16.56
C VAL A 186 -23.31 18.67 15.65
N ALA A 187 -24.38 17.90 15.37
CA ALA A 187 -24.33 16.69 14.55
C ALA A 187 -24.30 16.97 13.03
N PHE A 188 -24.90 18.09 12.57
CA PHE A 188 -25.02 18.39 11.13
C PHE A 188 -24.41 19.72 10.73
N ILE A 189 -24.75 20.81 11.42
CA ILE A 189 -24.29 22.16 11.02
C ILE A 189 -22.79 22.31 11.22
N PHE A 190 -22.26 21.96 12.39
CA PHE A 190 -20.83 22.07 12.67
C PHE A 190 -19.97 21.15 11.80
N PRO A 191 -20.34 19.88 11.57
CA PRO A 191 -19.63 19.01 10.62
C PRO A 191 -19.64 19.55 9.20
N VAL A 192 -20.76 20.09 8.69
CA VAL A 192 -20.82 20.72 7.36
C VAL A 192 -19.90 21.92 7.28
N ILE A 193 -19.91 22.80 8.28
CA ILE A 193 -18.98 23.94 8.36
C ILE A 193 -17.54 23.45 8.40
N SER A 194 -17.24 22.44 9.22
CA SER A 194 -15.92 21.83 9.32
C SER A 194 -15.48 21.26 7.98
N TYR A 195 -16.33 20.49 7.29
CA TYR A 195 -16.07 19.90 5.99
C TYR A 195 -15.74 20.97 4.92
N VAL A 196 -16.64 21.95 4.75
CA VAL A 196 -16.48 23.01 3.74
C VAL A 196 -15.23 23.85 4.02
N ALA A 197 -15.01 24.24 5.28
CA ALA A 197 -13.87 25.06 5.66
C ALA A 197 -12.52 24.30 5.56
N SER A 198 -12.53 22.98 5.75
CA SER A 198 -11.31 22.16 5.73
C SER A 198 -11.01 21.51 4.37
N LEU A 199 -11.94 21.50 3.41
CA LEU A 199 -11.83 20.73 2.17
C LEU A 199 -10.53 20.98 1.39
N LYS A 200 -10.15 22.26 1.20
CA LYS A 200 -8.92 22.64 0.50
C LYS A 200 -7.67 22.31 1.31
N ASP A 201 -7.69 22.62 2.60
CA ASP A 201 -6.57 22.41 3.49
C ASP A 201 -6.33 20.90 3.77
N ALA A 202 -7.37 20.10 3.88
CA ALA A 202 -7.27 18.65 4.03
C ALA A 202 -6.62 17.96 2.81
N ARG A 203 -7.03 18.34 1.59
CA ARG A 203 -6.38 17.87 0.35
C ARG A 203 -4.92 18.29 0.28
N LYS A 204 -4.63 19.56 0.62
CA LYS A 204 -3.27 20.10 0.62
C LYS A 204 -2.37 19.43 1.66
N THR A 205 -2.91 19.13 2.84
CA THR A 205 -2.18 18.39 3.89
C THR A 205 -1.70 17.05 3.36
N SER A 206 -2.60 16.27 2.74
CA SER A 206 -2.25 14.96 2.20
C SER A 206 -1.21 15.03 1.07
N GLN A 207 -1.26 16.05 0.22
CA GLN A 207 -0.26 16.26 -0.83
C GLN A 207 1.11 16.62 -0.25
N LEU A 208 1.15 17.55 0.71
CA LEU A 208 2.39 17.98 1.36
C LEU A 208 3.03 16.84 2.16
N GLU A 209 2.23 16.01 2.80
CA GLU A 209 2.68 14.84 3.56
C GLU A 209 3.34 13.79 2.64
N SER A 210 2.70 13.48 1.50
CA SER A 210 3.29 12.59 0.48
C SER A 210 4.58 13.18 -0.10
N HIS A 211 4.60 14.47 -0.43
CA HIS A 211 5.79 15.15 -0.95
C HIS A 211 6.93 15.19 0.06
N LEU A 212 6.63 15.44 1.34
CA LEU A 212 7.62 15.42 2.42
C LEU A 212 8.24 14.03 2.57
N THR A 213 7.40 12.98 2.54
CA THR A 213 7.87 11.59 2.63
C THR A 213 8.75 11.22 1.43
N GLU A 214 8.33 11.59 0.21
CA GLU A 214 9.11 11.37 -1.01
C GLU A 214 10.48 12.08 -0.93
N GLU A 215 10.51 13.35 -0.55
CA GLU A 215 11.75 14.11 -0.40
C GLU A 215 12.67 13.51 0.68
N LEU A 216 12.12 13.09 1.82
CA LEU A 216 12.89 12.43 2.87
C LEU A 216 13.50 11.11 2.40
N VAL A 217 12.73 10.24 1.76
CA VAL A 217 13.23 8.96 1.23
C VAL A 217 14.32 9.20 0.18
N ASN A 218 14.09 10.11 -0.76
CA ASN A 218 15.07 10.46 -1.79
C ASN A 218 16.36 11.03 -1.18
N GLY A 219 16.24 11.92 -0.21
CA GLY A 219 17.38 12.52 0.47
C GLY A 219 18.18 11.52 1.30
N MET A 220 17.52 10.61 2.00
CA MET A 220 18.21 9.56 2.77
C MET A 220 18.91 8.57 1.84
N SER A 221 18.29 8.18 0.74
CA SER A 221 18.89 7.32 -0.26
C SER A 221 20.11 7.97 -0.94
N ALA A 222 20.06 9.29 -1.15
CA ALA A 222 21.13 10.07 -1.77
C ALA A 222 22.09 10.73 -0.76
N ILE A 223 22.07 10.37 0.54
CA ILE A 223 22.79 11.11 1.59
C ILE A 223 24.30 11.21 1.31
N LYS A 224 24.93 10.14 0.82
CA LYS A 224 26.35 10.13 0.44
C LYS A 224 26.63 11.16 -0.66
N THR A 225 25.77 11.22 -1.68
CA THR A 225 25.87 12.17 -2.79
C THR A 225 25.71 13.61 -2.29
N LEU A 226 24.71 13.88 -1.43
CA LEU A 226 24.48 15.20 -0.84
C LEU A 226 25.67 15.69 -0.03
N LEU A 227 26.33 14.79 0.69
CA LEU A 227 27.55 15.11 1.47
C LEU A 227 28.74 15.39 0.57
N VAL A 228 28.99 14.55 -0.45
CA VAL A 228 30.11 14.73 -1.40
C VAL A 228 30.00 16.07 -2.15
N TYR A 229 28.79 16.42 -2.61
CA TYR A 229 28.56 17.68 -3.31
C TYR A 229 28.31 18.89 -2.38
N GLN A 230 28.36 18.69 -1.05
CA GLN A 230 28.16 19.74 -0.03
C GLN A 230 26.82 20.48 -0.16
N VAL A 231 25.78 19.84 -0.67
CA VAL A 231 24.45 20.43 -0.88
C VAL A 231 23.45 20.06 0.23
N SER A 232 23.89 19.40 1.29
CA SER A 232 23.06 18.98 2.43
C SER A 232 22.29 20.13 3.08
N THR A 233 22.91 21.32 3.21
CA THR A 233 22.23 22.51 3.77
C THR A 233 21.10 23.03 2.89
N ARG A 234 21.26 22.98 1.55
CA ARG A 234 20.19 23.34 0.60
C ARG A 234 19.01 22.36 0.71
N PHE A 235 19.33 21.08 0.81
CA PHE A 235 18.32 20.02 0.99
C PHE A 235 17.57 20.18 2.32
N GLN A 236 18.28 20.43 3.43
CA GLN A 236 17.66 20.70 4.74
C GLN A 236 16.72 21.91 4.68
N ARG A 237 17.07 22.98 3.98
CA ARG A 237 16.19 24.14 3.79
C ARG A 237 14.93 23.79 2.99
N SER A 238 15.05 22.95 1.95
CA SER A 238 13.90 22.46 1.18
C SER A 238 12.93 21.72 2.09
N ILE A 239 13.42 20.74 2.86
CA ILE A 239 12.62 19.99 3.85
C ILE A 239 11.98 20.94 4.87
N ALA A 240 12.75 21.89 5.42
CA ALA A 240 12.22 22.85 6.39
C ALA A 240 11.08 23.70 5.82
N ASN A 241 11.17 24.14 4.57
CA ASN A 241 10.13 24.92 3.91
C ASN A 241 8.84 24.10 3.71
N ILE A 242 8.95 22.86 3.21
CA ILE A 242 7.81 21.95 3.04
C ILE A 242 7.17 21.67 4.41
N THR A 243 7.98 21.41 5.43
CA THR A 243 7.54 21.14 6.80
C THR A 243 6.80 22.37 7.39
N GLN A 244 7.32 23.58 7.17
CA GLN A 244 6.68 24.81 7.63
C GLN A 244 5.34 25.03 6.93
N GLU A 245 5.25 24.76 5.63
CA GLU A 245 3.99 24.85 4.89
C GLU A 245 2.98 23.81 5.39
N TYR A 246 3.40 22.55 5.59
CA TYR A 246 2.59 21.48 6.15
C TYR A 246 2.01 21.85 7.53
N TYR A 247 2.86 22.33 8.45
CA TYR A 247 2.40 22.76 9.76
C TYR A 247 1.48 23.98 9.69
N GLY A 248 1.72 24.90 8.76
CA GLY A 248 0.84 26.05 8.53
C GLY A 248 -0.58 25.63 8.15
N VAL A 249 -0.70 24.65 7.25
CA VAL A 249 -2.00 24.10 6.84
C VAL A 249 -2.64 23.34 8.00
N ARG A 250 -1.90 22.47 8.67
CA ARG A 250 -2.39 21.68 9.81
C ARG A 250 -2.85 22.55 10.98
N TYR A 251 -2.15 23.66 11.24
CA TYR A 251 -2.55 24.62 12.26
C TYR A 251 -3.88 25.29 11.93
N ARG A 252 -4.18 25.61 10.64
CA ARG A 252 -5.49 26.11 10.25
C ARG A 252 -6.61 25.10 10.50
N LEU A 253 -6.38 23.82 10.16
CA LEU A 253 -7.35 22.76 10.43
C LEU A 253 -7.60 22.59 11.94
N MET A 254 -6.54 22.60 12.76
CA MET A 254 -6.67 22.54 14.21
C MET A 254 -7.42 23.74 14.77
N ARG A 255 -7.22 24.94 14.22
CA ARG A 255 -7.91 26.15 14.66
C ARG A 255 -9.42 26.10 14.36
N ILE A 256 -9.82 25.54 13.20
CA ILE A 256 -11.24 25.32 12.87
C ILE A 256 -11.85 24.40 13.93
N ASN A 257 -11.22 23.26 14.19
CA ASN A 257 -11.71 22.29 15.17
C ASN A 257 -11.79 22.88 16.59
N ALA A 258 -10.76 23.61 17.03
CA ALA A 258 -10.74 24.27 18.34
C ALA A 258 -11.87 25.29 18.48
N ARG A 259 -12.16 26.09 17.44
CA ARG A 259 -13.28 27.05 17.45
C ARG A 259 -14.63 26.34 17.56
N LEU A 260 -14.84 25.28 16.76
CA LEU A 260 -16.08 24.50 16.81
C LEU A 260 -16.25 23.83 18.18
N SER A 261 -15.18 23.28 18.75
CA SER A 261 -15.20 22.71 20.11
C SER A 261 -15.53 23.75 21.18
N ALA A 262 -14.98 24.96 21.08
CA ALA A 262 -15.28 26.04 22.02
C ALA A 262 -16.76 26.48 21.92
N ILE A 263 -17.32 26.58 20.70
CA ILE A 263 -18.72 26.89 20.48
C ILE A 263 -19.61 25.75 20.99
N THR A 264 -19.22 24.49 20.78
CA THR A 264 -19.94 23.33 21.33
C THR A 264 -19.97 23.39 22.86
N PHE A 265 -18.83 23.69 23.50
CA PHE A 265 -18.75 23.84 24.94
C PHE A 265 -19.69 24.93 25.45
N LEU A 266 -19.74 26.10 24.80
CA LEU A 266 -20.68 27.17 25.13
C LEU A 266 -22.13 26.69 24.97
N LEU A 267 -22.44 25.99 23.86
CA LEU A 267 -23.79 25.48 23.59
C LEU A 267 -24.24 24.47 24.65
N ILE A 268 -23.35 23.59 25.13
CA ILE A 268 -23.63 22.67 26.23
C ILE A 268 -24.12 23.43 27.49
N HIS A 269 -23.35 24.44 27.91
CA HIS A 269 -23.66 25.18 29.15
C HIS A 269 -24.90 26.08 28.98
N LEU A 270 -25.09 26.66 27.81
CA LEU A 270 -26.31 27.41 27.50
C LEU A 270 -27.55 26.51 27.47
N SER A 271 -27.43 25.29 26.95
CA SER A 271 -28.53 24.32 26.96
C SER A 271 -28.87 23.87 28.38
N ALA A 272 -27.86 23.68 29.24
CA ALA A 272 -28.10 23.37 30.65
C ALA A 272 -28.74 24.51 31.42
N LEU A 273 -28.33 25.76 31.15
CA LEU A 273 -28.99 26.96 31.74
C LEU A 273 -30.42 27.11 31.23
N ALA A 274 -30.67 26.94 29.94
CA ALA A 274 -32.01 26.98 29.36
C ALA A 274 -32.92 25.89 29.98
N CYS A 275 -32.38 24.67 30.18
CA CYS A 275 -33.10 23.61 30.88
C CYS A 275 -33.51 24.03 32.30
N LEU A 276 -32.59 24.63 33.05
CA LEU A 276 -32.89 25.13 34.39
C LEU A 276 -34.02 26.17 34.36
N LEU A 277 -33.96 27.14 33.46
CA LEU A 277 -34.96 28.18 33.33
C LEU A 277 -36.34 27.63 32.88
N ILE A 278 -36.37 26.65 31.99
CA ILE A 278 -37.61 26.01 31.52
C ILE A 278 -38.25 25.15 32.62
N LEU A 279 -37.44 24.40 33.39
CA LEU A 279 -37.95 23.50 34.43
C LEU A 279 -38.28 24.20 35.74
N LEU A 280 -37.78 25.40 35.98
CA LEU A 280 -38.04 26.13 37.24
C LEU A 280 -39.53 26.38 37.51
N PRO A 281 -40.39 26.81 36.54
CA PRO A 281 -41.84 26.91 36.72
C PRO A 281 -42.51 25.58 37.04
N TYR A 282 -42.08 24.47 36.41
CA TYR A 282 -42.62 23.13 36.68
C TYR A 282 -42.22 22.60 38.07
N LEU A 283 -41.09 23.07 38.60
CA LEU A 283 -40.68 22.77 39.98
C LEU A 283 -41.56 23.56 40.98
N THR A 284 -41.88 24.84 40.69
CA THR A 284 -42.70 25.66 41.59
C THR A 284 -44.20 25.25 41.54
N SER A 285 -44.69 24.72 40.42
CA SER A 285 -46.02 24.13 40.32
C SER A 285 -46.14 22.74 40.94
N GLY A 286 -45.03 22.09 41.30
CA GLY A 286 -45.02 20.76 41.87
C GLY A 286 -45.17 19.63 40.86
N GLU A 287 -45.13 19.93 39.55
CA GLU A 287 -45.23 18.94 38.48
C GLU A 287 -43.95 18.11 38.35
N ILE A 288 -42.80 18.68 38.72
CA ILE A 288 -41.49 18.00 38.68
C ILE A 288 -40.80 18.12 40.04
N ASP A 289 -40.23 17.01 40.51
CA ASP A 289 -39.41 16.96 41.73
C ASP A 289 -38.04 17.62 41.54
N SER A 290 -37.46 18.20 42.58
CA SER A 290 -36.09 18.76 42.55
C SER A 290 -35.02 17.74 42.14
N LYS A 291 -35.24 16.46 42.45
CA LYS A 291 -34.36 15.33 42.03
C LYS A 291 -34.34 15.18 40.52
N SER A 292 -35.49 15.29 39.87
CA SER A 292 -35.67 15.20 38.41
C SER A 292 -35.05 16.39 37.67
N LEU A 293 -35.10 17.57 38.27
CA LEU A 293 -34.44 18.76 37.75
C LEU A 293 -32.92 18.57 37.62
N VAL A 294 -32.26 18.11 38.71
CA VAL A 294 -30.81 17.89 38.70
C VAL A 294 -30.43 16.76 37.78
N ALA A 295 -31.23 15.68 37.72
CA ALA A 295 -31.03 14.58 36.78
C ALA A 295 -31.09 15.06 35.32
N ALA A 296 -32.07 15.89 34.97
CA ALA A 296 -32.23 16.44 33.62
C ALA A 296 -31.04 17.33 33.23
N ILE A 297 -30.57 18.21 34.11
CA ILE A 297 -29.41 19.07 33.86
C ILE A 297 -28.14 18.24 33.59
N LEU A 298 -27.88 17.23 34.43
CA LEU A 298 -26.69 16.35 34.25
C LEU A 298 -26.83 15.48 32.99
N LEU A 299 -28.05 15.03 32.67
CA LEU A 299 -28.30 14.30 31.43
C LEU A 299 -27.98 15.18 30.20
N ILE A 300 -28.38 16.44 30.21
CA ILE A 300 -28.10 17.42 29.13
C ILE A 300 -26.59 17.63 28.99
N LEU A 301 -25.88 17.90 30.08
CA LEU A 301 -24.43 18.14 30.03
C LEU A 301 -23.66 17.01 29.37
N VAL A 302 -24.05 15.75 29.59
CA VAL A 302 -23.35 14.57 29.07
C VAL A 302 -23.89 14.14 27.70
N SER A 303 -25.12 14.48 27.35
CA SER A 303 -25.74 14.08 26.08
C SER A 303 -24.94 14.50 24.84
N PHE A 304 -24.22 15.61 24.90
CA PHE A 304 -23.39 16.10 23.82
C PHE A 304 -22.19 15.18 23.51
N GLU A 305 -21.83 14.25 24.42
CA GLU A 305 -20.80 13.24 24.15
C GLU A 305 -21.16 12.39 22.92
N THR A 306 -22.47 12.20 22.65
CA THR A 306 -22.98 11.46 21.49
C THR A 306 -22.60 12.09 20.15
N VAL A 307 -22.39 13.40 20.08
CA VAL A 307 -22.18 14.16 18.84
C VAL A 307 -20.85 14.94 18.81
N ASN A 308 -20.13 15.00 19.92
CA ASN A 308 -18.93 15.85 20.06
C ASN A 308 -17.80 15.50 19.06
N SER A 309 -17.72 14.25 18.60
CA SER A 309 -16.76 13.80 17.60
C SER A 309 -17.16 14.06 16.14
N MET A 310 -18.41 14.48 15.88
CA MET A 310 -18.94 14.66 14.52
C MET A 310 -18.21 15.73 13.69
N PRO A 311 -17.84 16.91 14.22
CA PRO A 311 -17.12 17.93 13.45
C PRO A 311 -15.76 17.42 12.95
N LEU A 312 -15.03 16.66 13.79
CA LEU A 312 -13.76 16.04 13.43
C LEU A 312 -13.96 14.91 12.41
N ALA A 313 -15.03 14.13 12.53
CA ALA A 313 -15.35 13.04 11.61
C ALA A 313 -15.47 13.54 10.16
N LEU A 314 -16.25 14.61 9.94
CA LEU A 314 -16.41 15.18 8.60
C LEU A 314 -15.19 15.98 8.13
N GLN A 315 -14.35 16.47 9.04
CA GLN A 315 -13.07 17.08 8.70
C GLN A 315 -12.07 16.06 8.13
N LEU A 316 -12.07 14.81 8.66
CA LEU A 316 -11.17 13.74 8.22
C LEU A 316 -11.66 13.02 6.96
N LEU A 317 -12.96 13.07 6.65
CA LEU A 317 -13.55 12.40 5.51
C LEU A 317 -12.89 12.75 4.16
N PRO A 318 -12.62 14.04 3.83
CA PRO A 318 -11.94 14.39 2.58
C PRO A 318 -10.53 13.80 2.47
N GLN A 319 -9.80 13.71 3.58
CA GLN A 319 -8.46 13.13 3.60
C GLN A 319 -8.52 11.62 3.30
N SER A 320 -9.40 10.89 3.97
CA SER A 320 -9.60 9.45 3.73
C SER A 320 -10.06 9.17 2.30
N LEU A 321 -10.99 9.97 1.75
CA LEU A 321 -11.43 9.82 0.37
C LEU A 321 -10.33 10.16 -0.63
N ALA A 322 -9.51 11.18 -0.39
CA ALA A 322 -8.39 11.54 -1.26
C ALA A 322 -7.33 10.41 -1.29
N SER A 323 -7.03 9.80 -0.14
CA SER A 323 -6.13 8.63 -0.06
C SER A 323 -6.71 7.43 -0.83
N ALA A 324 -8.00 7.14 -0.68
CA ALA A 324 -8.67 6.07 -1.42
C ALA A 324 -8.65 6.31 -2.94
N VAL A 325 -8.93 7.54 -3.39
CA VAL A 325 -8.89 7.90 -4.83
C VAL A 325 -7.50 7.64 -5.41
N ARG A 326 -6.43 8.03 -4.69
CA ARG A 326 -5.04 7.77 -5.16
C ARG A 326 -4.73 6.28 -5.25
N LEU A 327 -5.13 5.49 -4.25
CA LEU A 327 -4.94 4.03 -4.25
C LEU A 327 -5.71 3.37 -5.40
N PHE A 328 -6.99 3.72 -5.58
CA PHE A 328 -7.79 3.18 -6.66
C PHE A 328 -7.30 3.61 -8.05
N ALA A 329 -6.78 4.82 -8.20
CA ALA A 329 -6.19 5.28 -9.46
C ALA A 329 -4.99 4.43 -9.93
N ILE A 330 -4.29 3.77 -8.99
CA ILE A 330 -3.21 2.84 -9.34
C ILE A 330 -3.79 1.49 -9.77
N ILE A 331 -4.66 0.90 -8.96
CA ILE A 331 -5.15 -0.47 -9.21
C ILE A 331 -6.20 -0.56 -10.33
N ASP A 332 -6.84 0.56 -10.67
CA ASP A 332 -7.80 0.65 -11.78
C ASP A 332 -7.12 0.90 -13.14
N LYS A 333 -5.78 0.99 -13.17
CA LYS A 333 -5.05 1.01 -14.44
C LYS A 333 -5.36 -0.26 -15.23
N PRO A 334 -5.46 -0.17 -16.57
CA PRO A 334 -5.68 -1.34 -17.41
C PRO A 334 -4.62 -2.42 -17.13
N LYS A 335 -5.06 -3.63 -16.85
CA LYS A 335 -4.15 -4.76 -16.73
C LYS A 335 -3.59 -5.10 -18.11
N PRO A 336 -2.29 -5.42 -18.21
CA PRO A 336 -1.74 -5.93 -19.46
C PRO A 336 -2.54 -7.15 -19.92
N ALA A 337 -2.80 -7.24 -21.21
CA ALA A 337 -3.64 -8.28 -21.81
C ALA A 337 -2.92 -9.65 -21.96
N ASN A 338 -2.00 -9.99 -21.07
CA ASN A 338 -1.30 -11.27 -21.07
C ASN A 338 -1.95 -12.29 -20.13
N ASN A 339 -3.27 -12.46 -20.22
CA ASN A 339 -3.99 -13.46 -19.44
C ASN A 339 -4.39 -14.62 -20.36
N GLY A 340 -3.41 -15.30 -20.97
CA GLY A 340 -3.65 -16.57 -21.64
C GLY A 340 -3.97 -17.67 -20.62
N ASP A 341 -4.69 -18.68 -21.08
CA ASP A 341 -5.09 -19.85 -20.29
C ASP A 341 -4.22 -21.09 -20.61
N GLN A 342 -3.31 -20.97 -21.57
CA GLN A 342 -2.50 -22.09 -22.03
C GLN A 342 -1.26 -22.27 -21.15
N ILE A 343 -0.92 -23.51 -20.89
CA ILE A 343 0.30 -23.88 -20.16
C ILE A 343 1.47 -23.79 -21.13
N ALA A 344 2.56 -23.12 -20.70
CA ALA A 344 3.81 -23.08 -21.45
C ALA A 344 4.38 -24.50 -21.64
N GLN A 345 4.91 -24.77 -22.80
CA GLN A 345 5.59 -26.02 -23.12
C GLN A 345 7.02 -25.73 -23.54
N GLN A 346 7.91 -26.66 -23.28
CA GLN A 346 9.28 -26.61 -23.79
C GLN A 346 9.27 -26.67 -25.32
N GLY A 347 9.99 -25.80 -25.97
CA GLY A 347 10.10 -25.77 -27.44
C GLY A 347 10.90 -24.60 -27.97
N ASP A 348 10.85 -24.43 -29.26
CA ASP A 348 11.53 -23.37 -29.97
C ASP A 348 10.88 -22.01 -29.67
N ILE A 349 11.69 -20.96 -29.67
CA ILE A 349 11.23 -19.57 -29.51
C ILE A 349 11.37 -18.88 -30.86
N TYR A 350 10.27 -18.28 -31.34
CA TYR A 350 10.28 -17.48 -32.59
C TYR A 350 9.80 -16.07 -32.32
N PHE A 351 10.54 -15.10 -32.84
CA PHE A 351 10.15 -13.71 -32.97
C PHE A 351 9.84 -13.45 -34.45
N ASP A 352 8.61 -13.09 -34.74
CA ASP A 352 8.12 -12.89 -36.11
C ASP A 352 7.75 -11.44 -36.33
N ASN A 353 8.55 -10.72 -37.14
CA ASN A 353 8.39 -9.31 -37.48
C ASN A 353 8.08 -8.40 -36.30
N LEU A 354 8.75 -8.63 -35.16
CA LEU A 354 8.46 -7.94 -33.91
C LEU A 354 8.95 -6.51 -33.95
N THR A 355 8.01 -5.57 -33.86
CA THR A 355 8.28 -4.13 -33.65
C THR A 355 7.60 -3.70 -32.35
N PHE A 356 8.32 -3.01 -31.49
CA PHE A 356 7.82 -2.61 -30.18
C PHE A 356 8.26 -1.19 -29.82
N CYS A 357 7.31 -0.42 -29.27
CA CYS A 357 7.53 0.92 -28.74
C CYS A 357 6.91 1.04 -27.34
N TYR A 358 7.67 1.52 -26.36
CA TYR A 358 7.12 1.83 -25.04
C TYR A 358 6.08 2.97 -25.16
N PRO A 359 4.99 2.94 -24.35
CA PRO A 359 3.88 3.91 -24.50
C PRO A 359 4.29 5.38 -24.42
N GLU A 360 5.35 5.70 -23.68
CA GLU A 360 5.84 7.07 -23.49
C GLU A 360 6.93 7.49 -24.49
N GLN A 361 7.41 6.56 -25.30
CA GLN A 361 8.46 6.81 -26.28
C GLN A 361 7.87 7.12 -27.67
N LYS A 362 8.53 8.04 -28.39
CA LYS A 362 8.16 8.40 -29.77
C LYS A 362 8.81 7.49 -30.82
N SER A 363 9.88 6.79 -30.46
CA SER A 363 10.63 5.90 -31.34
C SER A 363 10.49 4.45 -30.91
N ALA A 364 10.45 3.54 -31.88
CA ALA A 364 10.43 2.12 -31.59
C ALA A 364 11.74 1.68 -30.91
N SER A 365 11.62 0.90 -29.85
CA SER A 365 12.74 0.30 -29.13
C SER A 365 13.24 -0.99 -29.79
N LEU A 366 12.35 -1.67 -30.54
CA LEU A 366 12.66 -2.80 -31.41
C LEU A 366 11.95 -2.59 -32.75
N THR A 367 12.62 -2.93 -33.86
CA THR A 367 12.11 -2.78 -35.21
C THR A 367 12.43 -4.01 -36.07
N ASP A 368 11.42 -4.66 -36.62
CA ASP A 368 11.53 -5.81 -37.54
C ASP A 368 12.43 -6.93 -36.99
N ILE A 369 12.28 -7.31 -35.73
CA ILE A 369 13.03 -8.40 -35.12
C ILE A 369 12.49 -9.73 -35.65
N ASN A 370 13.35 -10.46 -36.36
CA ASN A 370 13.13 -11.83 -36.83
C ASN A 370 14.23 -12.73 -36.25
N LEU A 371 13.85 -13.64 -35.35
CA LEU A 371 14.78 -14.46 -34.62
C LEU A 371 14.16 -15.82 -34.28
N SER A 372 14.92 -16.88 -34.47
CA SER A 372 14.58 -18.22 -34.01
C SER A 372 15.64 -18.72 -33.03
N ILE A 373 15.21 -19.30 -31.90
CA ILE A 373 16.05 -19.97 -30.91
C ILE A 373 15.49 -21.38 -30.78
N LYS A 374 16.29 -22.39 -31.10
CA LYS A 374 15.87 -23.79 -31.00
C LYS A 374 15.95 -24.27 -29.57
N ALA A 375 15.15 -25.26 -29.21
CA ALA A 375 15.24 -25.94 -27.93
C ALA A 375 16.66 -26.54 -27.74
N GLY A 376 17.29 -26.23 -26.61
CA GLY A 376 18.66 -26.61 -26.30
C GLY A 376 19.74 -25.75 -26.96
N GLU A 377 19.40 -24.73 -27.77
CA GLU A 377 20.37 -23.84 -28.42
C GLU A 377 20.98 -22.83 -27.44
N LYS A 378 22.28 -22.61 -27.52
CA LYS A 378 23.02 -21.58 -26.75
C LYS A 378 23.22 -20.36 -27.62
N VAL A 379 22.57 -19.25 -27.26
CA VAL A 379 22.51 -18.02 -28.05
C VAL A 379 23.11 -16.85 -27.26
N ALA A 380 24.04 -16.12 -27.85
CA ALA A 380 24.52 -14.85 -27.31
C ALA A 380 23.90 -13.67 -28.03
N ILE A 381 23.44 -12.66 -27.29
CA ILE A 381 22.99 -11.36 -27.82
C ILE A 381 24.02 -10.31 -27.43
N ILE A 382 24.63 -9.68 -28.43
CA ILE A 382 25.62 -8.62 -28.23
C ILE A 382 25.14 -7.31 -28.88
N GLY A 383 25.64 -6.20 -28.41
CA GLY A 383 25.31 -4.87 -28.92
C GLY A 383 25.61 -3.77 -27.93
N ALA A 384 25.66 -2.54 -28.41
CA ALA A 384 25.87 -1.36 -27.58
C ALA A 384 24.78 -1.19 -26.50
N SER A 385 25.05 -0.38 -25.47
CA SER A 385 24.01 0.00 -24.51
C SER A 385 22.90 0.75 -25.26
N GLY A 386 21.63 0.42 -24.96
CA GLY A 386 20.48 0.99 -25.67
C GLY A 386 20.13 0.29 -27.00
N ALA A 387 20.80 -0.79 -27.39
CA ALA A 387 20.52 -1.53 -28.62
C ALA A 387 19.18 -2.32 -28.60
N GLY A 388 18.44 -2.33 -27.50
CA GLY A 388 17.14 -3.01 -27.37
C GLY A 388 17.19 -4.40 -26.72
N LYS A 389 18.36 -4.86 -26.26
CA LYS A 389 18.55 -6.22 -25.68
C LYS A 389 17.64 -6.50 -24.48
N SER A 390 17.60 -5.61 -23.49
CA SER A 390 16.73 -5.75 -22.31
C SER A 390 15.25 -5.65 -22.66
N THR A 391 14.88 -4.88 -23.72
CA THR A 391 13.51 -4.82 -24.22
C THR A 391 13.10 -6.19 -24.81
N LEU A 392 13.98 -6.85 -25.52
CA LEU A 392 13.73 -8.19 -26.08
C LEU A 392 13.43 -9.21 -24.96
N ILE A 393 14.27 -9.19 -23.88
CA ILE A 393 14.03 -10.05 -22.71
C ILE A 393 12.70 -9.72 -22.04
N ASN A 394 12.41 -8.45 -21.80
CA ASN A 394 11.19 -8.04 -21.12
C ASN A 394 9.92 -8.49 -21.87
N LEU A 395 9.97 -8.50 -23.19
CA LEU A 395 8.90 -9.03 -24.02
C LEU A 395 8.81 -10.56 -23.94
N LEU A 396 9.93 -11.26 -23.98
CA LEU A 396 9.99 -12.72 -23.85
C LEU A 396 9.49 -13.20 -22.49
N MET A 397 9.78 -12.44 -21.41
CA MET A 397 9.27 -12.71 -20.04
C MET A 397 7.80 -12.36 -19.86
N GLY A 398 7.13 -11.81 -20.88
CA GLY A 398 5.74 -11.37 -20.78
C GLY A 398 5.53 -10.18 -19.82
N PHE A 399 6.58 -9.40 -19.53
CA PHE A 399 6.43 -8.18 -18.73
C PHE A 399 5.74 -7.06 -19.49
N TRP A 400 5.75 -7.13 -20.81
CA TRP A 400 5.05 -6.23 -21.72
C TRP A 400 4.22 -7.04 -22.71
N PRO A 401 2.98 -6.62 -23.00
CA PRO A 401 2.15 -7.30 -23.97
C PRO A 401 2.72 -7.17 -25.38
N THR A 402 2.55 -8.21 -26.18
CA THR A 402 2.91 -8.27 -27.59
C THR A 402 1.67 -8.21 -28.48
N GLY A 403 1.85 -7.91 -29.78
CA GLY A 403 0.78 -7.95 -30.77
C GLY A 403 -0.22 -6.80 -30.66
N LEU A 404 -1.49 -7.09 -30.97
CA LEU A 404 -2.59 -6.10 -31.08
C LEU A 404 -2.97 -5.41 -29.74
N ALA A 405 -2.43 -5.87 -28.61
CA ALA A 405 -2.74 -5.29 -27.30
C ALA A 405 -2.15 -3.88 -27.09
N LEU A 406 -1.14 -3.50 -27.90
CA LEU A 406 -0.58 -2.14 -27.93
C LEU A 406 -0.62 -1.60 -29.37
N PRO A 407 -1.23 -0.44 -29.62
CA PRO A 407 -1.30 0.17 -30.96
C PRO A 407 0.07 0.40 -31.64
N SER A 408 1.12 0.49 -30.80
CA SER A 408 2.50 0.72 -31.24
C SER A 408 3.33 -0.56 -31.37
N SER A 409 2.74 -1.75 -31.18
CA SER A 409 3.41 -3.04 -31.25
C SER A 409 2.87 -3.86 -32.42
N LYS A 410 3.77 -4.52 -33.18
CA LYS A 410 3.44 -5.41 -34.30
C LYS A 410 4.27 -6.69 -34.18
N GLY A 411 3.80 -7.75 -34.85
CA GLY A 411 4.45 -9.04 -34.79
C GLY A 411 4.05 -9.87 -33.55
N LYS A 412 4.64 -11.03 -33.40
CA LYS A 412 4.35 -11.97 -32.33
C LYS A 412 5.63 -12.67 -31.83
N ILE A 413 5.55 -13.20 -30.61
CA ILE A 413 6.55 -14.11 -30.06
C ILE A 413 5.84 -15.42 -29.77
N THR A 414 6.40 -16.55 -30.20
CA THR A 414 5.85 -17.87 -29.90
C THR A 414 6.86 -18.71 -29.14
N LEU A 415 6.36 -19.54 -28.23
CA LEU A 415 7.10 -20.59 -27.53
C LEU A 415 6.40 -21.92 -27.82
N ALA A 416 7.12 -22.90 -28.33
CA ALA A 416 6.53 -24.18 -28.76
C ALA A 416 5.28 -23.99 -29.64
N ASP A 417 5.38 -23.12 -30.66
CA ASP A 417 4.30 -22.74 -31.61
C ASP A 417 3.11 -22.00 -30.98
N THR A 418 3.09 -21.79 -29.66
CA THR A 418 2.03 -21.05 -28.97
C THR A 418 2.42 -19.57 -28.81
N ASP A 419 1.52 -18.66 -29.19
CA ASP A 419 1.73 -17.22 -28.98
C ASP A 419 1.81 -16.90 -27.48
N LEU A 420 2.82 -16.11 -27.08
CA LEU A 420 3.01 -15.74 -25.66
C LEU A 420 1.79 -15.04 -25.06
N SER A 421 1.00 -14.34 -25.87
CA SER A 421 -0.23 -13.68 -25.38
C SER A 421 -1.33 -14.67 -24.93
N LEU A 422 -1.25 -15.92 -25.37
CA LEU A 422 -2.17 -17.01 -25.02
C LEU A 422 -1.66 -17.87 -23.84
N ILE A 423 -0.41 -17.68 -23.44
CA ILE A 423 0.21 -18.46 -22.36
C ILE A 423 -0.06 -17.77 -21.01
N GLU A 424 -0.39 -18.57 -20.00
CA GLU A 424 -0.50 -18.09 -18.63
C GLU A 424 0.86 -17.56 -18.14
N SER A 425 0.87 -16.32 -17.61
CA SER A 425 2.11 -15.66 -17.17
C SER A 425 2.89 -16.43 -16.10
N THR A 426 2.19 -17.18 -15.23
CA THR A 426 2.82 -18.01 -14.18
C THR A 426 3.54 -19.19 -14.82
N SER A 427 2.87 -19.89 -15.74
CA SER A 427 3.41 -21.01 -16.50
C SER A 427 4.60 -20.59 -17.37
N LEU A 428 4.52 -19.45 -18.05
CA LEU A 428 5.62 -18.89 -18.83
C LEU A 428 6.90 -18.70 -17.98
N ARG A 429 6.74 -18.15 -16.78
CA ARG A 429 7.85 -17.90 -15.85
C ARG A 429 8.36 -19.16 -15.14
N GLN A 430 7.63 -20.28 -15.23
CA GLN A 430 8.16 -21.58 -14.84
C GLN A 430 9.10 -22.14 -15.91
N GLU A 431 8.77 -21.96 -17.20
CA GLU A 431 9.58 -22.42 -18.32
C GLU A 431 10.78 -21.53 -18.62
N ILE A 432 10.70 -20.22 -18.33
CA ILE A 432 11.79 -19.27 -18.60
C ILE A 432 12.29 -18.68 -17.28
N ALA A 433 13.55 -18.89 -16.97
CA ALA A 433 14.23 -18.29 -15.81
C ALA A 433 15.13 -17.15 -16.26
N LEU A 434 15.06 -16.02 -15.55
CA LEU A 434 15.82 -14.82 -15.85
C LEU A 434 16.71 -14.42 -14.67
N MET A 435 17.99 -14.23 -14.93
CA MET A 435 18.89 -13.42 -14.10
C MET A 435 18.98 -12.02 -14.71
N SER A 436 18.41 -11.03 -14.06
CA SER A 436 18.43 -9.63 -14.51
C SER A 436 19.73 -8.92 -14.13
N GLN A 437 20.12 -7.90 -14.88
CA GLN A 437 21.32 -7.10 -14.63
C GLN A 437 21.38 -6.49 -13.22
N GLN A 438 20.22 -6.14 -12.64
CA GLN A 438 20.06 -5.56 -11.31
C GLN A 438 19.15 -6.47 -10.47
N GLY A 439 19.68 -7.65 -10.12
CA GLY A 439 18.94 -8.54 -9.24
C GLY A 439 18.94 -8.07 -7.79
N HIS A 440 17.85 -8.31 -7.08
CA HIS A 440 17.67 -7.95 -5.68
C HIS A 440 17.97 -9.15 -4.77
N ILE A 441 18.74 -8.91 -3.71
CA ILE A 441 18.93 -9.86 -2.61
C ILE A 441 18.06 -9.38 -1.45
N PHE A 442 17.22 -10.26 -0.96
CA PHE A 442 16.32 -9.97 0.15
C PHE A 442 17.07 -9.96 1.49
N ASP A 443 16.60 -9.11 2.40
CA ASP A 443 17.06 -9.04 3.79
C ASP A 443 16.58 -10.30 4.55
N ALA A 444 17.27 -11.40 4.33
CA ALA A 444 16.95 -12.75 4.78
C ALA A 444 18.22 -13.62 4.79
N SER A 445 18.15 -14.88 5.21
CA SER A 445 19.28 -15.79 5.15
C SER A 445 19.69 -16.13 3.69
N ILE A 446 20.90 -16.64 3.50
CA ILE A 446 21.33 -17.15 2.18
C ILE A 446 20.41 -18.28 1.73
N GLU A 447 20.04 -19.18 2.65
CA GLU A 447 19.09 -20.26 2.38
C GLU A 447 17.74 -19.74 1.92
N ASP A 448 17.14 -18.76 2.63
CA ASP A 448 15.85 -18.18 2.24
C ASP A 448 15.94 -17.52 0.87
N ASN A 449 17.02 -16.81 0.57
CA ASN A 449 17.25 -16.25 -0.76
C ASN A 449 17.31 -17.32 -1.84
N LEU A 450 17.98 -18.45 -1.60
CA LEU A 450 18.03 -19.58 -2.55
C LEU A 450 16.64 -20.23 -2.73
N ARG A 451 15.87 -20.39 -1.65
CA ARG A 451 14.51 -20.94 -1.66
C ARG A 451 13.49 -20.09 -2.43
N LEU A 452 13.79 -18.83 -2.71
CA LEU A 452 12.97 -18.03 -3.65
C LEU A 452 12.93 -18.62 -5.06
N ALA A 453 14.02 -19.26 -5.47
CA ALA A 453 14.11 -19.90 -6.79
C ALA A 453 13.40 -21.26 -6.82
N LYS A 454 13.55 -22.06 -5.74
CA LYS A 454 12.93 -23.38 -5.56
C LYS A 454 12.62 -23.58 -4.09
N HIS A 455 11.33 -23.49 -3.74
CA HIS A 455 10.85 -23.50 -2.34
C HIS A 455 11.23 -24.77 -1.58
N ASP A 456 11.19 -25.92 -2.24
CA ASP A 456 11.48 -27.25 -1.73
C ASP A 456 12.93 -27.70 -2.00
N ALA A 457 13.82 -26.77 -2.35
CA ALA A 457 15.23 -27.08 -2.59
C ALA A 457 15.85 -27.77 -1.37
N THR A 458 16.49 -28.88 -1.59
CA THR A 458 17.24 -29.61 -0.57
C THR A 458 18.56 -28.88 -0.25
N LEU A 459 19.13 -29.17 0.92
CA LEU A 459 20.42 -28.61 1.30
C LEU A 459 21.52 -28.99 0.29
N GLU A 460 21.47 -30.21 -0.24
CA GLU A 460 22.43 -30.69 -1.24
C GLU A 460 22.31 -29.93 -2.56
N GLU A 461 21.09 -29.70 -3.05
CA GLU A 461 20.85 -28.91 -4.27
C GLU A 461 21.36 -27.48 -4.10
N MET A 462 21.09 -26.83 -2.96
CA MET A 462 21.56 -25.48 -2.68
C MET A 462 23.09 -25.41 -2.60
N ARG A 463 23.74 -26.37 -1.94
CA ARG A 463 25.21 -26.45 -1.88
C ARG A 463 25.81 -26.69 -3.25
N TYR A 464 25.21 -27.59 -4.05
CA TYR A 464 25.65 -27.85 -5.43
C TYR A 464 25.56 -26.61 -6.31
N ALA A 465 24.44 -25.88 -6.25
CA ALA A 465 24.28 -24.63 -6.97
C ALA A 465 25.31 -23.57 -6.55
N CYS A 466 25.57 -23.43 -5.26
CA CYS A 466 26.60 -22.52 -4.75
C CYS A 466 28.02 -22.95 -5.15
N GLN A 467 28.29 -24.24 -5.22
CA GLN A 467 29.56 -24.78 -5.69
C GLN A 467 29.77 -24.50 -7.18
N SER A 468 28.74 -24.67 -7.99
CA SER A 468 28.77 -24.41 -9.45
C SER A 468 29.15 -22.96 -9.80
N VAL A 469 28.91 -22.03 -8.89
CA VAL A 469 29.25 -20.60 -9.06
C VAL A 469 30.45 -20.17 -8.20
N ASN A 470 31.23 -21.09 -7.66
CA ASN A 470 32.38 -20.80 -6.78
C ASN A 470 32.04 -19.93 -5.56
N LEU A 471 30.83 -20.09 -4.99
CA LEU A 471 30.38 -19.34 -3.82
C LEU A 471 30.44 -20.20 -2.54
N LEU A 472 30.49 -21.53 -2.64
CA LEU A 472 30.39 -22.45 -1.50
C LEU A 472 31.51 -22.26 -0.49
N ASP A 473 32.77 -22.13 -0.94
CA ASP A 473 33.94 -21.92 -0.07
C ASP A 473 33.84 -20.63 0.76
N PHE A 474 33.16 -19.61 0.22
CA PHE A 474 32.89 -18.39 0.95
C PHE A 474 31.81 -18.65 2.00
N ILE A 475 30.72 -19.33 1.65
CA ILE A 475 29.62 -19.65 2.55
C ILE A 475 30.08 -20.54 3.71
N ASP A 476 30.88 -21.53 3.45
CA ASP A 476 31.40 -22.45 4.47
C ASP A 476 32.37 -21.78 5.47
N LYS A 477 32.94 -20.62 5.13
CA LYS A 477 33.73 -19.78 6.04
C LYS A 477 32.91 -18.87 6.94
N LEU A 478 31.60 -18.70 6.63
CA LEU A 478 30.71 -17.89 7.45
C LEU A 478 30.30 -18.66 8.73
N PRO A 479 30.14 -17.98 9.88
CA PRO A 479 29.82 -18.66 11.14
C PRO A 479 28.55 -19.51 11.07
N ASP A 480 27.53 -19.04 10.35
CA ASP A 480 26.23 -19.69 10.25
C ASP A 480 25.99 -20.35 8.89
N GLY A 481 27.02 -20.42 8.02
CA GLY A 481 26.94 -21.05 6.70
C GLY A 481 25.77 -20.46 5.88
N LEU A 482 24.90 -21.34 5.34
CA LEU A 482 23.71 -20.93 4.58
C LEU A 482 22.65 -20.17 5.41
N GLN A 483 22.66 -20.29 6.75
CA GLN A 483 21.77 -19.56 7.65
C GLN A 483 22.24 -18.12 7.89
N THR A 484 23.39 -17.73 7.36
CA THR A 484 23.90 -16.37 7.51
C THR A 484 22.92 -15.36 6.92
N TRP A 485 22.55 -14.37 7.74
CA TRP A 485 21.63 -13.29 7.35
C TRP A 485 22.32 -12.28 6.44
N LEU A 486 21.67 -11.93 5.33
CA LEU A 486 22.10 -10.92 4.35
C LEU A 486 21.28 -9.64 4.53
N GLY A 487 21.81 -8.52 4.03
CA GLY A 487 21.07 -7.25 3.98
C GLY A 487 21.56 -6.22 4.99
N SER A 488 20.69 -5.30 5.36
CA SER A 488 21.03 -4.11 6.17
C SER A 488 21.48 -4.44 7.60
N THR A 489 21.02 -5.55 8.14
CA THR A 489 21.33 -6.03 9.51
C THR A 489 22.30 -7.19 9.55
N GLY A 490 22.64 -7.75 8.38
CA GLY A 490 23.51 -8.91 8.22
C GLY A 490 24.84 -8.60 7.54
N ILE A 491 25.44 -9.64 6.96
CA ILE A 491 26.69 -9.52 6.22
C ILE A 491 26.41 -8.92 4.83
N GLY A 492 27.14 -7.86 4.49
CA GLY A 492 27.13 -7.30 3.15
C GLY A 492 27.93 -8.16 2.18
N LEU A 493 27.29 -8.64 1.11
CA LEU A 493 27.98 -9.32 0.02
C LEU A 493 28.65 -8.31 -0.92
N SER A 494 29.80 -8.66 -1.47
CA SER A 494 30.40 -7.91 -2.59
C SER A 494 29.53 -8.04 -3.85
N GLY A 495 29.67 -7.09 -4.81
CA GLY A 495 28.92 -7.16 -6.06
C GLY A 495 29.08 -8.49 -6.80
N GLY A 496 30.29 -9.05 -6.83
CA GLY A 496 30.53 -10.37 -7.45
C GLY A 496 29.93 -11.54 -6.67
N GLN A 497 29.82 -11.46 -5.33
CA GLN A 497 29.14 -12.47 -4.52
C GLN A 497 27.64 -12.42 -4.72
N ILE A 498 27.05 -11.20 -4.79
CA ILE A 498 25.63 -11.01 -5.12
C ILE A 498 25.32 -11.67 -6.46
N GLN A 499 26.13 -11.41 -7.46
CA GLN A 499 25.94 -11.93 -8.81
C GLN A 499 26.04 -13.46 -8.86
N ARG A 500 27.02 -14.04 -8.19
CA ARG A 500 27.13 -15.50 -8.07
C ARG A 500 25.95 -16.12 -7.33
N LEU A 501 25.44 -15.48 -6.28
CA LEU A 501 24.24 -15.96 -5.59
C LEU A 501 23.01 -15.95 -6.51
N GLN A 502 22.85 -14.92 -7.35
CA GLN A 502 21.77 -14.85 -8.34
C GLN A 502 21.89 -15.93 -9.42
N ILE A 503 23.12 -16.23 -9.86
CA ILE A 503 23.33 -17.36 -10.79
C ILE A 503 23.01 -18.69 -10.08
N ALA A 504 23.38 -18.87 -8.82
CA ALA A 504 23.00 -20.07 -8.05
C ALA A 504 21.47 -20.21 -7.94
N GLN A 505 20.75 -19.10 -7.70
CA GLN A 505 19.28 -19.08 -7.74
C GLN A 505 18.75 -19.52 -9.12
N LEU A 506 19.35 -19.03 -10.20
CA LEU A 506 18.94 -19.41 -11.56
C LEU A 506 19.13 -20.91 -11.81
N LEU A 507 20.28 -21.47 -11.42
CA LEU A 507 20.62 -22.90 -11.61
C LEU A 507 19.74 -23.84 -10.78
N LEU A 508 19.14 -23.37 -9.68
CA LEU A 508 18.18 -24.14 -8.88
C LEU A 508 16.81 -24.28 -9.57
N ARG A 509 16.52 -23.45 -10.58
CA ARG A 509 15.24 -23.49 -11.28
C ARG A 509 15.22 -24.57 -12.35
N SER A 510 14.15 -25.37 -12.35
CA SER A 510 13.92 -26.39 -13.39
C SER A 510 13.27 -25.78 -14.64
N ALA A 511 13.84 -24.69 -15.16
CA ALA A 511 13.32 -24.02 -16.36
C ALA A 511 13.95 -24.60 -17.62
N SER A 512 13.22 -24.63 -18.73
CA SER A 512 13.74 -25.10 -20.02
C SER A 512 14.59 -24.05 -20.74
N VAL A 513 14.42 -22.76 -20.40
CA VAL A 513 15.16 -21.64 -20.97
C VAL A 513 15.79 -20.82 -19.85
N LEU A 514 17.09 -20.64 -19.88
CA LEU A 514 17.84 -19.78 -18.98
C LEU A 514 18.27 -18.50 -19.69
N ILE A 515 17.94 -17.35 -19.10
CA ILE A 515 18.33 -16.03 -19.61
C ILE A 515 19.27 -15.36 -18.60
N LEU A 516 20.42 -14.93 -19.09
CA LEU A 516 21.45 -14.26 -18.29
C LEU A 516 21.75 -12.89 -18.87
N ASP A 517 21.43 -11.82 -18.13
CA ASP A 517 21.72 -10.43 -18.52
C ASP A 517 22.99 -9.94 -17.83
N GLU A 518 24.10 -9.85 -18.57
CA GLU A 518 25.44 -9.47 -18.11
C GLU A 518 25.94 -10.32 -16.91
N PRO A 519 25.96 -11.67 -16.98
CA PRO A 519 26.19 -12.56 -15.83
C PRO A 519 27.55 -12.43 -15.19
N THR A 520 28.53 -11.83 -15.85
CA THR A 520 29.91 -11.75 -15.39
C THR A 520 30.36 -10.33 -15.05
N LYS A 521 29.42 -9.38 -14.98
CA LYS A 521 29.71 -8.00 -14.59
C LYS A 521 30.17 -7.95 -13.12
N GLY A 522 31.38 -7.45 -12.89
CA GLY A 522 31.95 -7.36 -11.53
C GLY A 522 32.65 -8.61 -11.03
N LEU A 523 32.78 -9.66 -11.86
CA LEU A 523 33.66 -10.79 -11.61
C LEU A 523 35.06 -10.52 -12.17
N ASP A 524 36.08 -11.03 -11.47
CA ASP A 524 37.43 -11.13 -11.98
C ASP A 524 37.53 -12.22 -13.07
N ARG A 525 38.51 -12.11 -13.96
CA ARG A 525 38.62 -12.95 -15.16
C ARG A 525 38.66 -14.47 -14.87
N ILE A 526 39.28 -14.88 -13.75
CA ILE A 526 39.37 -16.30 -13.38
C ILE A 526 37.98 -16.83 -12.96
N ASN A 527 37.29 -16.13 -12.09
CA ASN A 527 35.93 -16.49 -11.66
C ASN A 527 34.93 -16.37 -12.80
N GLU A 528 35.07 -15.39 -13.68
CA GLU A 528 34.24 -15.22 -14.86
C GLU A 528 34.27 -16.44 -15.76
N GLN A 529 35.48 -16.93 -16.09
CA GLN A 529 35.66 -18.09 -16.93
C GLN A 529 35.10 -19.36 -16.29
N ALA A 530 35.46 -19.63 -15.03
CA ALA A 530 35.02 -20.83 -14.31
C ALA A 530 33.47 -20.86 -14.14
N VAL A 531 32.85 -19.75 -13.79
CA VAL A 531 31.39 -19.67 -13.63
C VAL A 531 30.69 -19.90 -14.97
N MET A 532 31.18 -19.30 -16.06
CA MET A 532 30.55 -19.50 -17.38
C MET A 532 30.75 -20.95 -17.90
N GLU A 533 31.88 -21.57 -17.64
CA GLU A 533 32.11 -23.01 -17.98
C GLU A 533 31.14 -23.92 -17.22
N ASN A 534 30.95 -23.66 -15.93
CA ASN A 534 30.01 -24.43 -15.12
C ASN A 534 28.55 -24.22 -15.56
N ILE A 535 28.16 -22.98 -15.95
CA ILE A 535 26.83 -22.71 -16.51
C ILE A 535 26.61 -23.48 -17.81
N LEU A 536 27.59 -23.46 -18.71
CA LEU A 536 27.49 -24.20 -19.98
C LEU A 536 27.39 -25.72 -19.74
N ALA A 537 28.17 -26.27 -18.81
CA ALA A 537 28.09 -27.68 -18.44
C ALA A 537 26.70 -28.03 -17.85
N HIS A 538 26.14 -27.17 -16.99
CA HIS A 538 24.79 -27.34 -16.43
C HIS A 538 23.73 -27.35 -17.53
N VAL A 539 23.78 -26.40 -18.46
CA VAL A 539 22.86 -26.28 -19.59
C VAL A 539 22.92 -27.52 -20.50
N ASP A 540 24.14 -28.00 -20.81
CA ASP A 540 24.32 -29.21 -21.61
C ASP A 540 23.79 -30.45 -20.89
N GLN A 541 24.04 -30.58 -19.57
CA GLN A 541 23.57 -31.72 -18.78
C GLN A 541 22.04 -31.81 -18.70
N HIS A 542 21.34 -30.65 -18.67
CA HIS A 542 19.89 -30.58 -18.52
C HIS A 542 19.17 -30.34 -19.84
N ASN A 543 19.87 -30.28 -20.97
CA ASN A 543 19.34 -29.97 -22.30
C ASN A 543 18.48 -28.71 -22.32
N GLN A 544 18.97 -27.64 -21.65
CA GLN A 544 18.27 -26.34 -21.56
C GLN A 544 18.74 -25.41 -22.68
N SER A 545 17.87 -24.51 -23.09
CA SER A 545 18.24 -23.37 -23.94
C SER A 545 18.90 -22.28 -23.11
N LEU A 546 19.96 -21.67 -23.64
CA LEU A 546 20.67 -20.59 -22.96
C LEU A 546 20.65 -19.31 -23.80
N LEU A 547 20.21 -18.21 -23.22
CA LEU A 547 20.27 -16.88 -23.81
C LEU A 547 21.15 -15.98 -22.94
N VAL A 548 22.32 -15.57 -23.45
CA VAL A 548 23.25 -14.70 -22.73
C VAL A 548 23.31 -13.33 -23.39
N ILE A 549 22.99 -12.29 -22.63
CA ILE A 549 23.29 -10.92 -23.03
C ILE A 549 24.65 -10.54 -22.48
N THR A 550 25.55 -10.15 -23.34
CA THR A 550 26.88 -9.70 -22.94
C THR A 550 27.44 -8.67 -23.91
N HIS A 551 28.35 -7.87 -23.40
CA HIS A 551 29.21 -7.00 -24.21
C HIS A 551 30.66 -7.51 -24.22
N LYS A 552 30.94 -8.64 -23.55
CA LYS A 552 32.27 -9.26 -23.49
C LYS A 552 32.40 -10.43 -24.46
N PRO A 553 33.56 -10.62 -25.07
CA PRO A 553 33.79 -11.73 -26.01
C PRO A 553 33.95 -13.11 -25.34
N LEU A 554 34.01 -13.14 -23.99
CA LEU A 554 34.24 -14.36 -23.25
C LEU A 554 33.17 -15.42 -23.58
N MET A 555 33.62 -16.63 -23.94
CA MET A 555 32.77 -17.78 -24.27
C MET A 555 31.87 -17.64 -25.51
N LEU A 556 31.98 -16.56 -26.31
CA LEU A 556 31.22 -16.44 -27.56
C LEU A 556 31.54 -17.59 -28.55
N GLU A 557 32.76 -18.15 -28.49
CA GLU A 557 33.15 -19.31 -29.32
C GLU A 557 32.37 -20.59 -28.99
N LYS A 558 31.84 -20.72 -27.76
CA LYS A 558 31.05 -21.87 -27.29
C LYS A 558 29.56 -21.72 -27.51
N MET A 559 29.11 -20.60 -28.10
CA MET A 559 27.71 -20.34 -28.44
C MET A 559 27.42 -20.91 -29.83
N ASP A 560 26.23 -21.52 -29.96
CA ASP A 560 25.76 -22.05 -31.25
C ASP A 560 25.39 -20.90 -32.21
N LYS A 561 24.84 -19.83 -31.67
CA LYS A 561 24.44 -18.64 -32.42
C LYS A 561 24.77 -17.35 -31.67
N ILE A 562 25.22 -16.36 -32.40
CA ILE A 562 25.48 -15.01 -31.91
C ILE A 562 24.62 -14.03 -32.70
N ILE A 563 23.94 -13.12 -32.00
CA ILE A 563 23.06 -12.10 -32.54
C ILE A 563 23.67 -10.74 -32.24
N VAL A 564 23.87 -9.94 -33.26
CA VAL A 564 24.39 -8.58 -33.14
C VAL A 564 23.22 -7.61 -33.28
N MET A 565 22.96 -6.83 -32.23
CA MET A 565 21.90 -5.84 -32.20
C MET A 565 22.45 -4.41 -32.20
N GLU A 566 21.83 -3.55 -33.02
CA GLU A 566 22.11 -2.12 -33.05
C GLU A 566 20.81 -1.34 -33.29
N GLN A 567 20.59 -0.27 -32.53
CA GLN A 567 19.43 0.63 -32.64
C GLN A 567 18.08 -0.08 -32.78
N GLY A 568 17.85 -1.13 -31.99
CA GLY A 568 16.62 -1.90 -31.98
C GLY A 568 16.44 -2.88 -33.14
N ARG A 569 17.48 -3.18 -33.93
CA ARG A 569 17.47 -4.11 -35.05
C ARG A 569 18.53 -5.19 -34.90
N ILE A 570 18.29 -6.34 -35.50
CA ILE A 570 19.33 -7.36 -35.69
C ILE A 570 20.09 -6.99 -36.97
N ILE A 571 21.37 -6.67 -36.82
CA ILE A 571 22.24 -6.29 -37.95
C ILE A 571 23.04 -7.49 -38.49
N ALA A 572 23.26 -8.51 -37.66
CA ALA A 572 23.90 -9.75 -38.08
C ALA A 572 23.53 -10.90 -37.15
N GLN A 573 23.52 -12.12 -37.64
CA GLN A 573 23.38 -13.36 -36.90
C GLN A 573 24.19 -14.45 -37.56
N GLY A 574 24.81 -15.33 -36.77
CA GLY A 574 25.62 -16.43 -37.24
C GLY A 574 26.46 -17.07 -36.13
N ASN A 575 27.32 -18.00 -36.49
CA ASN A 575 28.29 -18.57 -35.52
C ASN A 575 29.52 -17.65 -35.36
N HIS A 576 30.34 -17.94 -34.35
CA HIS A 576 31.55 -17.18 -34.05
C HIS A 576 32.45 -16.98 -35.27
N LYS A 577 32.70 -18.04 -36.06
CA LYS A 577 33.63 -18.02 -37.18
C LYS A 577 33.10 -17.16 -38.34
N GLU A 578 31.79 -17.25 -38.62
CA GLU A 578 31.11 -16.45 -39.66
C GLU A 578 31.15 -14.97 -39.33
N LEU A 579 30.80 -14.60 -38.10
CA LEU A 579 30.80 -13.21 -37.67
C LEU A 579 32.19 -12.60 -37.55
N ALA A 580 33.15 -13.37 -37.08
CA ALA A 580 34.56 -12.97 -36.98
C ALA A 580 35.16 -12.63 -38.36
N SER A 581 34.69 -13.32 -39.44
CA SER A 581 35.18 -13.05 -40.80
C SER A 581 34.41 -11.93 -41.50
N ASN A 582 33.10 -11.77 -41.25
CA ASN A 582 32.22 -10.98 -42.11
C ASN A 582 31.58 -9.72 -41.40
N ASN A 583 31.66 -9.59 -40.07
CA ASN A 583 31.03 -8.49 -39.36
C ASN A 583 32.01 -7.55 -38.69
N GLN A 584 32.11 -6.32 -39.15
CA GLN A 584 33.04 -5.31 -38.67
C GLN A 584 32.81 -4.94 -37.17
N TYR A 585 31.55 -4.86 -36.73
CA TYR A 585 31.21 -4.59 -35.34
C TYR A 585 31.71 -5.72 -34.41
N TYR A 586 31.49 -6.97 -34.83
CA TYR A 586 31.94 -8.11 -34.08
C TYR A 586 33.46 -8.20 -34.01
N GLN A 587 34.15 -7.94 -35.11
CA GLN A 587 35.62 -7.86 -35.16
C GLN A 587 36.17 -6.76 -34.22
N THR A 588 35.51 -5.60 -34.21
CA THR A 588 35.89 -4.50 -33.31
C THR A 588 35.71 -4.91 -31.86
N LEU A 589 34.61 -5.59 -31.51
CA LEU A 589 34.37 -6.12 -30.18
C LEU A 589 35.46 -7.11 -29.75
N LEU A 590 35.86 -8.06 -30.64
CA LEU A 590 36.92 -9.02 -30.34
C LEU A 590 38.29 -8.36 -30.13
N ASN A 591 38.57 -7.29 -30.86
CA ASN A 591 39.85 -6.56 -30.75
C ASN A 591 39.96 -5.64 -29.53
N TYR A 592 38.82 -5.29 -28.88
CA TYR A 592 38.78 -4.41 -27.71
C TYR A 592 39.10 -5.15 -26.40
N PHE A 593 39.06 -6.46 -26.39
CA PHE A 593 39.26 -7.34 -25.22
C PHE A 593 40.35 -8.35 -25.42
#